data_67eb7c77c88a0e7ba6e7d9dbf75158f0
#
_entry.id   67eb7c77c88a0e7ba6e7d9dbf75158f0
#
_cell.length_a   1.000
_cell.length_b   1.000
_cell.length_c   1.000
_cell.angle_alpha   90.00
_cell.angle_beta   90.00
_cell.angle_gamma   90.00
#
_symmetry.space_group_name_H-M   'P 1'
#
loop_
_entity.id
_entity.type
_entity.pdbx_description
1 polymer ?
#
loop_
_entity_poly.entity_id
_entity_poly.type
_entity_poly.pdbx_seq_one_letter_code
_entity_poly.pdbx_strand_id
1 'polypeptide(L)'
;MPRYLTEQDIADFRNALCKVATERFARHGYEGVTMRQLAEALGCSPKTPYRYFKDKADILATVRAQAFGKFADALEKARASVKDPAERGRAVGEAYLAFAIKNPHAYRIMFELDTPVDESHPELGPAAERAARYITRGAEQLAAAGIIDSDPRLFGWTMWAGLHGIVMLHQSGMLTHGPDYRALAYFLGLTMLKGSGAPAGATGKPNGKGKKR
;
A
#
# COMPACT_ATOMS: atom_id res chain seq x y z
N MET A 1 30.69 -31.20 -13.56
CA MET A 1 30.77 -30.84 -12.14
C MET A 1 29.48 -30.14 -11.76
N PRO A 2 28.84 -30.44 -10.62
CA PRO A 2 27.68 -29.69 -10.16
C PRO A 2 28.13 -28.24 -9.91
N ARG A 3 27.47 -27.29 -10.58
CA ARG A 3 27.71 -25.86 -10.35
C ARG A 3 27.13 -25.51 -8.97
N TYR A 4 27.97 -25.16 -8.00
CA TYR A 4 27.50 -24.62 -6.73
C TYR A 4 26.83 -23.27 -7.02
N LEU A 5 25.57 -23.11 -6.57
CA LEU A 5 24.85 -21.84 -6.66
C LEU A 5 25.52 -20.84 -5.72
N THR A 6 25.84 -19.68 -6.25
CA THR A 6 26.29 -18.54 -5.44
C THR A 6 25.10 -17.89 -4.73
N GLU A 7 25.37 -17.09 -3.70
CA GLU A 7 24.32 -16.28 -3.04
C GLU A 7 23.62 -15.36 -4.05
N GLN A 8 24.36 -14.83 -5.05
CA GLN A 8 23.79 -14.02 -6.11
C GLN A 8 22.85 -14.84 -7.01
N ASP A 9 23.21 -16.07 -7.42
CA ASP A 9 22.34 -16.93 -8.22
C ASP A 9 21.03 -17.23 -7.46
N ILE A 10 21.09 -17.39 -6.14
CA ILE A 10 19.93 -17.61 -5.27
C ILE A 10 19.05 -16.36 -5.24
N ALA A 11 19.63 -15.19 -5.01
CA ALA A 11 18.93 -13.92 -4.97
C ALA A 11 18.24 -13.59 -6.30
N ASP A 12 18.95 -13.79 -7.41
CA ASP A 12 18.43 -13.54 -8.76
C ASP A 12 17.25 -14.44 -9.09
N PHE A 13 17.34 -15.74 -8.76
CA PHE A 13 16.21 -16.64 -8.95
C PHE A 13 15.02 -16.28 -8.07
N ARG A 14 15.23 -15.98 -6.79
CA ARG A 14 14.17 -15.51 -5.89
C ARG A 14 13.48 -14.26 -6.44
N ASN A 15 14.24 -13.30 -6.91
CA ASN A 15 13.71 -12.06 -7.49
C ASN A 15 12.91 -12.32 -8.77
N ALA A 16 13.40 -13.18 -9.66
CA ALA A 16 12.69 -13.57 -10.87
C ALA A 16 11.37 -14.28 -10.55
N LEU A 17 11.38 -15.20 -9.57
CA LEU A 17 10.18 -15.91 -9.12
C LEU A 17 9.17 -14.94 -8.48
N CYS A 18 9.61 -14.05 -7.62
CA CYS A 18 8.77 -13.01 -7.01
C CYS A 18 8.12 -12.10 -8.07
N LYS A 19 8.84 -11.71 -9.11
CA LYS A 19 8.30 -10.89 -10.20
C LYS A 19 7.16 -11.62 -10.93
N VAL A 20 7.37 -12.86 -11.33
CA VAL A 20 6.35 -13.70 -11.99
C VAL A 20 5.16 -13.94 -11.06
N ALA A 21 5.42 -14.24 -9.79
CA ALA A 21 4.38 -14.48 -8.79
C ALA A 21 3.50 -13.25 -8.56
N THR A 22 4.11 -12.05 -8.48
CA THR A 22 3.37 -10.78 -8.34
C THR A 22 2.35 -10.60 -9.46
N GLU A 23 2.76 -10.80 -10.71
CA GLU A 23 1.84 -10.68 -11.87
C GLU A 23 0.75 -11.73 -11.85
N ARG A 24 1.10 -13.00 -11.56
CA ARG A 24 0.14 -14.09 -11.57
C ARG A 24 -0.87 -14.01 -10.43
N PHE A 25 -0.42 -13.73 -9.21
CA PHE A 25 -1.34 -13.53 -8.08
C PHE A 25 -2.28 -12.34 -8.34
N ALA A 26 -1.77 -11.23 -8.87
CA ALA A 26 -2.60 -10.08 -9.17
C ALA A 26 -3.67 -10.38 -10.24
N ARG A 27 -3.37 -11.22 -11.25
CA ARG A 27 -4.29 -11.53 -12.34
C ARG A 27 -5.28 -12.64 -12.01
N HIS A 28 -4.85 -13.66 -11.30
CA HIS A 28 -5.60 -14.91 -11.12
C HIS A 28 -6.02 -15.17 -9.68
N GLY A 29 -5.69 -14.27 -8.75
CA GLY A 29 -5.89 -14.48 -7.32
C GLY A 29 -4.93 -15.52 -6.75
N TYR A 30 -4.98 -15.73 -5.44
CA TYR A 30 -4.12 -16.69 -4.75
C TYR A 30 -4.44 -18.13 -5.19
N GLU A 31 -5.72 -18.52 -5.21
CA GLU A 31 -6.14 -19.87 -5.53
C GLU A 31 -5.91 -20.23 -7.00
N GLY A 32 -5.96 -19.26 -7.91
CA GLY A 32 -5.73 -19.46 -9.35
C GLY A 32 -4.27 -19.71 -9.74
N VAL A 33 -3.33 -19.68 -8.78
CA VAL A 33 -1.88 -19.86 -9.04
C VAL A 33 -1.35 -21.11 -8.34
N THR A 34 -0.54 -21.88 -9.06
CA THR A 34 0.14 -23.07 -8.53
C THR A 34 1.66 -22.94 -8.64
N MET A 35 2.39 -23.65 -7.77
CA MET A 35 3.87 -23.70 -7.83
C MET A 35 4.38 -24.22 -9.18
N ARG A 36 3.65 -25.16 -9.81
CA ARG A 36 3.97 -25.68 -11.14
C ARG A 36 3.89 -24.58 -12.20
N GLN A 37 2.82 -23.78 -12.22
CA GLN A 37 2.69 -22.68 -13.16
C GLN A 37 3.76 -21.60 -12.98
N LEU A 38 4.20 -21.35 -11.73
CA LEU A 38 5.32 -20.42 -11.46
C LEU A 38 6.64 -20.98 -12.03
N ALA A 39 6.89 -22.27 -11.85
CA ALA A 39 8.07 -22.94 -12.40
C ALA A 39 8.07 -22.93 -13.94
N GLU A 40 6.94 -23.27 -14.56
CA GLU A 40 6.75 -23.24 -16.02
C GLU A 40 7.04 -21.84 -16.60
N ALA A 41 6.56 -20.79 -15.95
CA ALA A 41 6.79 -19.41 -16.38
C ALA A 41 8.28 -18.99 -16.31
N LEU A 42 9.07 -19.65 -15.48
CA LEU A 42 10.52 -19.43 -15.38
C LEU A 42 11.33 -20.45 -16.20
N GLY A 43 10.68 -21.35 -16.93
CA GLY A 43 11.35 -22.38 -17.72
C GLY A 43 12.13 -23.37 -16.87
N CYS A 44 11.72 -23.63 -15.62
CA CYS A 44 12.43 -24.53 -14.71
C CYS A 44 11.56 -25.73 -14.27
N SER A 45 12.21 -26.71 -13.66
CA SER A 45 11.53 -27.90 -13.09
C SER A 45 10.50 -27.49 -12.02
N PRO A 46 9.33 -28.16 -11.94
CA PRO A 46 8.32 -27.91 -10.89
C PRO A 46 8.85 -28.03 -9.44
N LYS A 47 9.96 -28.75 -9.24
CA LYS A 47 10.62 -28.88 -7.95
C LYS A 47 11.55 -27.72 -7.62
N THR A 48 11.97 -26.93 -8.62
CA THR A 48 12.96 -25.85 -8.44
C THR A 48 12.49 -24.76 -7.47
N PRO A 49 11.26 -24.22 -7.55
CA PRO A 49 10.80 -23.19 -6.61
C PRO A 49 10.88 -23.61 -5.13
N TYR A 50 10.64 -24.89 -4.82
CA TYR A 50 10.70 -25.41 -3.44
C TYR A 50 12.10 -25.42 -2.82
N ARG A 51 13.14 -25.15 -3.60
CA ARG A 51 14.51 -24.96 -3.07
C ARG A 51 14.69 -23.57 -2.46
N TYR A 52 13.81 -22.63 -2.79
CA TYR A 52 13.94 -21.21 -2.46
C TYR A 52 12.79 -20.69 -1.59
N PHE A 53 11.65 -21.35 -1.64
CA PHE A 53 10.43 -21.00 -0.90
C PHE A 53 9.78 -22.28 -0.37
N LYS A 54 9.26 -22.19 0.83
CA LYS A 54 8.59 -23.32 1.49
C LYS A 54 7.36 -23.78 0.70
N ASP A 55 6.52 -22.84 0.31
CA ASP A 55 5.26 -23.08 -0.37
C ASP A 55 4.75 -21.80 -1.08
N LYS A 56 3.55 -21.87 -1.64
CA LYS A 56 2.88 -20.76 -2.33
C LYS A 56 2.58 -19.57 -1.39
N ALA A 57 2.27 -19.86 -0.13
CA ALA A 57 1.97 -18.83 0.87
C ALA A 57 3.22 -18.02 1.24
N ASP A 58 4.37 -18.69 1.38
CA ASP A 58 5.67 -18.04 1.61
C ASP A 58 6.05 -17.12 0.44
N ILE A 59 5.80 -17.53 -0.82
CA ILE A 59 5.99 -16.64 -1.98
C ILE A 59 5.05 -15.45 -1.91
N LEU A 60 3.76 -15.63 -1.60
CA LEU A 60 2.81 -14.52 -1.49
C LEU A 60 3.21 -13.55 -0.39
N ALA A 61 3.58 -14.03 0.78
CA ALA A 61 4.03 -13.19 1.89
C ALA A 61 5.29 -12.39 1.50
N THR A 62 6.25 -13.03 0.85
CA THR A 62 7.47 -12.37 0.35
C THR A 62 7.15 -11.26 -0.67
N VAL A 63 6.30 -11.52 -1.67
CA VAL A 63 5.97 -10.49 -2.68
C VAL A 63 5.15 -9.36 -2.09
N ARG A 64 4.28 -9.63 -1.10
CA ARG A 64 3.58 -8.61 -0.32
C ARG A 64 4.56 -7.74 0.48
N ALA A 65 5.52 -8.37 1.18
CA ALA A 65 6.54 -7.64 1.93
C ALA A 65 7.36 -6.71 1.03
N GLN A 66 7.79 -7.21 -0.14
CA GLN A 66 8.50 -6.39 -1.14
C GLN A 66 7.64 -5.24 -1.67
N ALA A 67 6.35 -5.47 -1.90
CA ALA A 67 5.43 -4.44 -2.37
C ALA A 67 5.23 -3.34 -1.32
N PHE A 68 4.95 -3.71 -0.05
CA PHE A 68 4.85 -2.77 1.06
C PHE A 68 6.16 -2.01 1.31
N GLY A 69 7.32 -2.69 1.22
CA GLY A 69 8.63 -2.07 1.35
C GLY A 69 8.85 -0.98 0.30
N LYS A 70 8.68 -1.30 -0.98
CA LYS A 70 8.82 -0.34 -2.09
C LYS A 70 7.81 0.82 -1.98
N PHE A 71 6.60 0.52 -1.55
CA PHE A 71 5.58 1.54 -1.30
C PHE A 71 6.00 2.49 -0.18
N ALA A 72 6.43 1.97 0.96
CA ALA A 72 6.92 2.78 2.07
C ALA A 72 8.14 3.63 1.67
N ASP A 73 9.10 3.07 0.90
CA ASP A 73 10.25 3.81 0.38
C ASP A 73 9.84 4.99 -0.49
N ALA A 74 8.83 4.81 -1.36
CA ALA A 74 8.32 5.88 -2.22
C ALA A 74 7.70 7.01 -1.39
N LEU A 75 6.88 6.68 -0.38
CA LEU A 75 6.26 7.66 0.52
C LEU A 75 7.32 8.39 1.36
N GLU A 76 8.30 7.67 1.89
CA GLU A 76 9.38 8.23 2.69
C GLU A 76 10.24 9.22 1.89
N LYS A 77 10.63 8.83 0.67
CA LYS A 77 11.36 9.70 -0.26
C LYS A 77 10.59 10.98 -0.55
N ALA A 78 9.30 10.89 -0.85
CA ALA A 78 8.46 12.05 -1.10
C ALA A 78 8.35 12.94 0.14
N ARG A 79 8.15 12.34 1.32
CA ARG A 79 8.10 13.08 2.58
C ARG A 79 9.41 13.81 2.89
N ALA A 80 10.55 13.17 2.63
CA ALA A 80 11.88 13.75 2.91
C ALA A 80 12.24 14.90 1.95
N SER A 81 11.62 14.96 0.77
CA SER A 81 11.91 15.98 -0.25
C SER A 81 11.33 17.37 0.08
N VAL A 82 10.41 17.47 1.07
CA VAL A 82 9.67 18.71 1.38
C VAL A 82 9.74 19.00 2.88
N LYS A 83 9.92 20.28 3.25
CA LYS A 83 10.01 20.73 4.65
C LYS A 83 8.66 21.15 5.22
N ASP A 84 7.86 21.86 4.45
CA ASP A 84 6.55 22.36 4.88
C ASP A 84 5.56 21.22 5.12
N PRO A 85 4.82 21.19 6.26
CA PRO A 85 3.92 20.08 6.59
C PRO A 85 2.76 19.89 5.59
N ALA A 86 2.15 20.98 5.08
CA ALA A 86 1.04 20.90 4.13
C ALA A 86 1.54 20.38 2.77
N GLU A 87 2.64 20.94 2.27
CA GLU A 87 3.29 20.49 1.04
C GLU A 87 3.79 19.03 1.15
N ARG A 88 4.26 18.63 2.33
CA ARG A 88 4.68 17.26 2.61
C ARG A 88 3.51 16.28 2.52
N GLY A 89 2.34 16.64 3.05
CA GLY A 89 1.12 15.84 2.91
C GLY A 89 0.74 15.64 1.45
N ARG A 90 0.80 16.72 0.64
CA ARG A 90 0.55 16.69 -0.80
C ARG A 90 1.56 15.78 -1.53
N ALA A 91 2.85 15.94 -1.27
CA ALA A 91 3.90 15.13 -1.90
C ALA A 91 3.75 13.62 -1.58
N VAL A 92 3.37 13.27 -0.36
CA VAL A 92 3.10 11.88 0.04
C VAL A 92 1.86 11.34 -0.68
N GLY A 93 0.78 12.13 -0.78
CA GLY A 93 -0.43 11.75 -1.54
C GLY A 93 -0.15 11.53 -3.03
N GLU A 94 0.65 12.40 -3.64
CA GLU A 94 1.10 12.24 -5.03
C GLU A 94 1.97 10.98 -5.23
N ALA A 95 2.88 10.69 -4.29
CA ALA A 95 3.71 9.48 -4.33
C ALA A 95 2.86 8.21 -4.16
N TYR A 96 1.84 8.24 -3.30
CA TYR A 96 0.86 7.17 -3.13
C TYR A 96 0.18 6.84 -4.46
N LEU A 97 -0.41 7.83 -5.11
CA LEU A 97 -1.08 7.67 -6.41
C LEU A 97 -0.09 7.18 -7.49
N ALA A 98 1.09 7.81 -7.56
CA ALA A 98 2.10 7.44 -8.54
C ALA A 98 2.55 5.99 -8.38
N PHE A 99 2.73 5.50 -7.14
CA PHE A 99 3.05 4.11 -6.88
C PHE A 99 1.93 3.18 -7.34
N ALA A 100 0.70 3.44 -6.92
CA ALA A 100 -0.46 2.61 -7.24
C ALA A 100 -0.70 2.49 -8.76
N ILE A 101 -0.60 3.61 -9.48
CA ILE A 101 -0.82 3.65 -10.93
C ILE A 101 0.33 2.99 -11.71
N LYS A 102 1.58 3.17 -11.26
CA LYS A 102 2.76 2.58 -11.93
C LYS A 102 2.95 1.10 -11.61
N ASN A 103 2.43 0.63 -10.48
CA ASN A 103 2.62 -0.73 -9.98
C ASN A 103 1.28 -1.41 -9.65
N PRO A 104 0.32 -1.51 -10.61
CA PRO A 104 -1.03 -1.98 -10.31
C PRO A 104 -1.06 -3.40 -9.74
N HIS A 105 -0.20 -4.30 -10.22
CA HIS A 105 -0.11 -5.67 -9.68
C HIS A 105 0.39 -5.69 -8.23
N ALA A 106 1.42 -4.90 -7.92
CA ALA A 106 1.92 -4.79 -6.56
C ALA A 106 0.86 -4.19 -5.61
N TYR A 107 0.17 -3.14 -6.06
CA TYR A 107 -0.91 -2.51 -5.30
C TYR A 107 -2.05 -3.50 -5.03
N ARG A 108 -2.45 -4.27 -6.04
CA ARG A 108 -3.51 -5.27 -5.92
C ARG A 108 -3.17 -6.36 -4.90
N ILE A 109 -1.97 -6.92 -4.92
CA ILE A 109 -1.58 -7.94 -3.95
C ILE A 109 -1.43 -7.40 -2.51
N MET A 110 -1.19 -6.10 -2.34
CA MET A 110 -1.14 -5.46 -1.02
C MET A 110 -2.54 -5.36 -0.39
N PHE A 111 -3.58 -5.02 -1.16
CA PHE A 111 -4.86 -4.56 -0.63
C PHE A 111 -6.11 -5.31 -1.12
N GLU A 112 -6.05 -6.04 -2.22
CA GLU A 112 -7.24 -6.56 -2.90
C GLU A 112 -7.39 -8.10 -2.89
N LEU A 113 -6.39 -8.84 -2.39
CA LEU A 113 -6.52 -10.29 -2.32
C LEU A 113 -7.28 -10.69 -1.05
N ASP A 114 -8.26 -11.59 -1.21
CA ASP A 114 -9.03 -12.22 -0.11
C ASP A 114 -8.19 -13.18 0.77
N THR A 115 -6.91 -12.89 0.89
CA THR A 115 -6.00 -13.68 1.70
C THR A 115 -5.51 -12.82 2.85
N PRO A 116 -5.76 -13.20 4.10
CA PRO A 116 -5.28 -12.45 5.26
C PRO A 116 -3.77 -12.18 5.15
N VAL A 117 -3.36 -11.03 5.64
CA VAL A 117 -1.94 -10.74 5.83
C VAL A 117 -1.45 -11.65 6.94
N ASP A 118 -0.52 -12.54 6.62
CA ASP A 118 0.18 -13.33 7.64
C ASP A 118 1.22 -12.46 8.33
N GLU A 119 0.80 -11.78 9.40
CA GLU A 119 1.67 -10.89 10.18
C GLU A 119 2.80 -11.65 10.89
N SER A 120 2.70 -12.97 11.02
CA SER A 120 3.76 -13.81 11.57
C SER A 120 4.94 -13.99 10.61
N HIS A 121 4.75 -13.70 9.31
CA HIS A 121 5.84 -13.78 8.34
C HIS A 121 6.91 -12.71 8.66
N PRO A 122 8.20 -13.11 8.79
CA PRO A 122 9.24 -12.26 9.36
C PRO A 122 9.47 -10.94 8.62
N GLU A 123 9.18 -10.89 7.32
CA GLU A 123 9.38 -9.68 6.50
C GLU A 123 8.07 -8.91 6.28
N LEU A 124 6.91 -9.58 6.26
CA LEU A 124 5.64 -8.98 5.86
C LEU A 124 5.08 -8.06 6.94
N GLY A 125 5.02 -8.52 8.20
CA GLY A 125 4.52 -7.72 9.32
C GLY A 125 5.23 -6.37 9.43
N PRO A 126 6.58 -6.34 9.56
CA PRO A 126 7.34 -5.09 9.62
C PRO A 126 7.17 -4.18 8.39
N ALA A 127 7.09 -4.73 7.18
CA ALA A 127 6.91 -3.95 5.96
C ALA A 127 5.51 -3.31 5.89
N ALA A 128 4.47 -4.07 6.24
CA ALA A 128 3.10 -3.57 6.29
C ALA A 128 2.93 -2.49 7.38
N GLU A 129 3.48 -2.71 8.57
CA GLU A 129 3.49 -1.72 9.66
C GLU A 129 4.22 -0.42 9.26
N ARG A 130 5.38 -0.53 8.61
CA ARG A 130 6.12 0.63 8.11
C ARG A 130 5.27 1.45 7.13
N ALA A 131 4.55 0.80 6.22
CA ALA A 131 3.64 1.47 5.29
C ALA A 131 2.44 2.10 6.01
N ALA A 132 1.81 1.38 6.95
CA ALA A 132 0.66 1.85 7.70
C ALA A 132 0.94 3.12 8.53
N ARG A 133 2.18 3.30 9.02
CA ARG A 133 2.56 4.52 9.74
C ARG A 133 2.35 5.81 8.93
N TYR A 134 2.34 5.74 7.61
CA TYR A 134 2.08 6.91 6.76
C TYR A 134 0.60 7.32 6.72
N ILE A 135 -0.33 6.47 7.18
CA ILE A 135 -1.76 6.79 7.24
C ILE A 135 -2.00 7.96 8.20
N THR A 136 -1.38 7.97 9.37
CA THR A 136 -1.64 8.99 10.41
C THR A 136 -0.52 10.01 10.56
N ARG A 137 0.73 9.65 10.29
CA ARG A 137 1.90 10.50 10.52
C ARG A 137 1.83 11.89 9.86
N GLY A 138 1.25 11.98 8.66
CA GLY A 138 1.05 13.27 7.97
C GLY A 138 0.03 14.13 8.71
N ALA A 139 -1.09 13.53 9.12
CA ALA A 139 -2.14 14.20 9.87
C ALA A 139 -1.68 14.68 11.25
N GLU A 140 -0.88 13.86 11.97
CA GLU A 140 -0.27 14.25 13.24
C GLU A 140 0.61 15.52 13.10
N GLN A 141 1.37 15.62 12.01
CA GLN A 141 2.19 16.79 11.71
C GLN A 141 1.36 18.02 11.36
N LEU A 142 0.25 17.85 10.63
CA LEU A 142 -0.69 18.95 10.33
C LEU A 142 -1.37 19.46 11.60
N ALA A 143 -1.78 18.56 12.50
CA ALA A 143 -2.35 18.91 13.79
C ALA A 143 -1.31 19.64 14.69
N ALA A 144 -0.08 19.13 14.77
CA ALA A 144 1.00 19.75 15.51
C ALA A 144 1.38 21.13 14.96
N ALA A 145 1.19 21.37 13.67
CA ALA A 145 1.38 22.69 13.02
C ALA A 145 0.14 23.60 13.12
N GLY A 146 -0.96 23.16 13.76
CA GLY A 146 -2.21 23.92 13.86
C GLY A 146 -2.96 24.10 12.53
N ILE A 147 -2.66 23.28 11.52
CA ILE A 147 -3.29 23.35 10.20
C ILE A 147 -4.64 22.64 10.20
N ILE A 148 -4.80 21.59 11.00
CA ILE A 148 -6.05 20.88 11.23
C ILE A 148 -6.39 20.86 12.72
N ASP A 149 -7.69 20.92 13.06
CA ASP A 149 -8.23 20.86 14.42
C ASP A 149 -9.06 19.57 14.65
N SER A 150 -8.98 18.64 13.72
CA SER A 150 -9.63 17.33 13.78
C SER A 150 -8.71 16.27 14.38
N ASP A 151 -9.30 15.14 14.83
CA ASP A 151 -8.54 13.96 15.24
C ASP A 151 -7.62 13.49 14.09
N PRO A 152 -6.29 13.48 14.28
CA PRO A 152 -5.35 13.10 13.23
C PRO A 152 -5.55 11.67 12.71
N ARG A 153 -6.04 10.75 13.55
CA ARG A 153 -6.32 9.38 13.12
C ARG A 153 -7.50 9.35 12.17
N LEU A 154 -8.60 10.01 12.50
CA LEU A 154 -9.78 10.09 11.63
C LEU A 154 -9.42 10.78 10.33
N PHE A 155 -8.68 11.90 10.38
CA PHE A 155 -8.22 12.59 9.18
C PHE A 155 -7.38 11.67 8.29
N GLY A 156 -6.35 11.02 8.85
CA GLY A 156 -5.44 10.15 8.11
C GLY A 156 -6.16 8.96 7.46
N TRP A 157 -7.02 8.27 8.20
CA TRP A 157 -7.80 7.14 7.68
C TRP A 157 -8.82 7.56 6.62
N THR A 158 -9.49 8.71 6.79
CA THR A 158 -10.43 9.24 5.79
C THR A 158 -9.70 9.61 4.50
N MET A 159 -8.55 10.28 4.62
CA MET A 159 -7.70 10.59 3.48
C MET A 159 -7.24 9.33 2.74
N TRP A 160 -6.77 8.32 3.48
CA TRP A 160 -6.36 7.07 2.89
C TRP A 160 -7.52 6.34 2.19
N ALA A 161 -8.69 6.26 2.83
CA ALA A 161 -9.88 5.65 2.22
C ALA A 161 -10.28 6.36 0.92
N GLY A 162 -10.21 7.69 0.88
CA GLY A 162 -10.48 8.46 -0.33
C GLY A 162 -9.46 8.21 -1.44
N LEU A 163 -8.16 8.24 -1.13
CA LEU A 163 -7.10 7.96 -2.11
C LEU A 163 -7.19 6.52 -2.62
N HIS A 164 -7.44 5.55 -1.74
CA HIS A 164 -7.63 4.16 -2.11
C HIS A 164 -8.84 3.99 -3.05
N GLY A 165 -9.98 4.59 -2.71
CA GLY A 165 -11.16 4.59 -3.57
C GLY A 165 -10.91 5.20 -4.95
N ILE A 166 -10.17 6.29 -5.04
CA ILE A 166 -9.77 6.92 -6.32
C ILE A 166 -8.90 5.96 -7.15
N VAL A 167 -7.93 5.28 -6.53
CA VAL A 167 -7.10 4.29 -7.22
C VAL A 167 -7.95 3.13 -7.74
N MET A 168 -8.87 2.61 -6.93
CA MET A 168 -9.77 1.52 -7.33
C MET A 168 -10.65 1.91 -8.51
N LEU A 169 -11.26 3.09 -8.47
CA LEU A 169 -12.07 3.61 -9.58
C LEU A 169 -11.26 3.80 -10.86
N HIS A 170 -10.01 4.25 -10.73
CA HIS A 170 -9.11 4.41 -11.88
C HIS A 170 -8.72 3.05 -12.47
N GLN A 171 -8.30 2.09 -11.64
CA GLN A 171 -7.85 0.76 -12.09
C GLN A 171 -8.97 -0.10 -12.66
N SER A 172 -10.22 0.09 -12.19
CA SER A 172 -11.40 -0.57 -12.74
C SER A 172 -11.92 0.05 -14.05
N GLY A 173 -11.34 1.18 -14.51
CA GLY A 173 -11.79 1.91 -15.70
C GLY A 173 -13.04 2.76 -15.47
N MET A 174 -13.59 2.84 -14.26
CA MET A 174 -14.79 3.63 -13.97
C MET A 174 -14.60 5.13 -14.16
N LEU A 175 -13.36 5.62 -14.17
CA LEU A 175 -13.04 7.04 -14.43
C LEU A 175 -12.81 7.36 -15.92
N THR A 176 -13.02 6.42 -16.85
CA THR A 176 -12.78 6.65 -18.28
C THR A 176 -13.58 7.84 -18.85
N HIS A 177 -14.79 8.08 -18.34
CA HIS A 177 -15.65 9.20 -18.72
C HIS A 177 -15.88 10.19 -17.56
N GLY A 178 -15.13 10.03 -16.47
CA GLY A 178 -15.20 10.84 -15.26
C GLY A 178 -14.07 11.86 -15.19
N PRO A 179 -13.94 12.52 -14.02
CA PRO A 179 -12.82 13.41 -13.75
C PRO A 179 -11.50 12.65 -13.66
N ASP A 180 -10.40 13.31 -13.98
CA ASP A 180 -9.05 12.77 -13.82
C ASP A 180 -8.79 12.43 -12.34
N TYR A 181 -8.14 11.30 -12.10
CA TYR A 181 -7.85 10.80 -10.74
C TYR A 181 -7.00 11.77 -9.90
N ARG A 182 -6.11 12.57 -10.55
CA ARG A 182 -5.32 13.58 -9.86
C ARG A 182 -6.18 14.76 -9.44
N ALA A 183 -7.13 15.16 -10.29
CA ALA A 183 -8.09 16.21 -9.96
C ALA A 183 -8.97 15.80 -8.78
N LEU A 184 -9.44 14.54 -8.74
CA LEU A 184 -10.18 14.00 -7.60
C LEU A 184 -9.35 13.99 -6.32
N ALA A 185 -8.10 13.55 -6.37
CA ALA A 185 -7.23 13.52 -5.21
C ALA A 185 -6.88 14.92 -4.68
N TYR A 186 -6.66 15.87 -5.58
CA TYR A 186 -6.45 17.26 -5.23
C TYR A 186 -7.69 17.87 -4.55
N PHE A 187 -8.87 17.65 -5.12
CA PHE A 187 -10.13 18.09 -4.55
C PHE A 187 -10.41 17.46 -3.18
N LEU A 188 -10.16 16.16 -3.04
CA LEU A 188 -10.23 15.45 -1.75
C LEU A 188 -9.34 16.15 -0.70
N GLY A 189 -8.06 16.36 -1.03
CA GLY A 189 -7.11 17.02 -0.12
C GLY A 189 -7.55 18.40 0.31
N LEU A 190 -7.98 19.23 -0.65
CA LEU A 190 -8.50 20.58 -0.34
C LEU A 190 -9.75 20.55 0.54
N THR A 191 -10.69 19.65 0.26
CA THR A 191 -11.94 19.52 1.01
C THR A 191 -11.66 19.05 2.44
N MET A 192 -10.78 18.07 2.60
CA MET A 192 -10.37 17.55 3.90
C MET A 192 -9.69 18.65 4.74
N LEU A 193 -8.74 19.41 4.16
CA LEU A 193 -8.07 20.50 4.87
C LEU A 193 -9.04 21.61 5.27
N LYS A 194 -9.92 22.05 4.36
CA LYS A 194 -10.94 23.07 4.66
C LYS A 194 -11.94 22.63 5.72
N GLY A 195 -12.40 21.37 5.64
CA GLY A 195 -13.36 20.81 6.61
C GLY A 195 -12.76 20.56 7.99
N SER A 196 -11.43 20.40 8.08
CA SER A 196 -10.71 20.12 9.33
C SER A 196 -10.08 21.35 10.00
N GLY A 197 -10.17 22.50 9.37
CA GLY A 197 -9.65 23.80 9.90
C GLY A 197 -10.77 24.71 10.41
N ALA A 198 -11.92 24.18 10.85
CA ALA A 198 -12.99 25.01 11.43
C ALA A 198 -12.51 25.64 12.75
N PRO A 199 -12.82 26.93 13.00
CA PRO A 199 -12.44 27.61 14.23
C PRO A 199 -12.97 26.87 15.44
N ALA A 200 -12.17 26.77 16.51
CA ALA A 200 -12.54 26.18 17.78
C ALA A 200 -13.89 26.76 18.28
N GLY A 201 -14.96 26.02 18.17
CA GLY A 201 -16.31 26.44 18.52
C GLY A 201 -17.44 25.85 17.67
N ALA A 202 -17.14 25.32 16.47
CA ALA A 202 -18.15 24.80 15.54
C ALA A 202 -18.43 23.29 15.67
N THR A 203 -17.60 22.52 16.37
CA THR A 203 -17.82 21.09 16.61
C THR A 203 -18.53 20.87 17.94
N GLY A 204 -19.86 20.86 17.90
CA GLY A 204 -20.65 20.37 19.04
C GLY A 204 -20.21 18.96 19.40
N LYS A 205 -19.63 18.79 20.60
CA LYS A 205 -19.37 17.45 21.16
C LYS A 205 -20.62 16.60 21.05
N PRO A 206 -20.57 15.40 20.52
CA PRO A 206 -21.71 14.51 20.63
C PRO A 206 -22.02 14.28 22.12
N ASN A 207 -23.19 14.71 22.55
CA ASN A 207 -23.66 14.65 23.93
C ASN A 207 -23.86 13.18 24.31
N GLY A 208 -22.81 12.55 24.80
CA GLY A 208 -22.83 11.20 25.36
C GLY A 208 -23.42 11.19 26.76
N LYS A 209 -24.72 11.45 26.92
CA LYS A 209 -25.42 11.04 28.13
C LYS A 209 -25.91 9.61 27.96
N GLY A 210 -25.05 8.66 28.23
CA GLY A 210 -25.43 7.30 28.56
C GLY A 210 -26.19 7.26 29.88
N LYS A 211 -27.49 7.11 29.82
CA LYS A 211 -28.29 6.76 31.01
C LYS A 211 -27.88 5.35 31.46
N LYS A 212 -27.38 5.25 32.68
CA LYS A 212 -27.35 4.02 33.45
C LYS A 212 -28.82 3.60 33.72
N ARG A 213 -29.17 2.40 33.36
CA ARG A 213 -30.08 1.50 34.07
C ARG A 213 -29.64 0.06 33.79
#